data_553f0467604c612694b263ba9b35cf00
#
_entry.id   553f0467604c612694b263ba9b35cf00
#
_cell.length_a   1.000
_cell.length_b   1.000
_cell.length_c   1.000
_cell.angle_alpha   90.00
_cell.angle_beta   90.00
_cell.angle_gamma   90.00
#
_symmetry.space_group_name_H-M   'P 1'
#
loop_
_entity.id
_entity.type
_entity.pdbx_description
1 polymer ?
#
loop_
_entity_poly.entity_id
_entity_poly.type
_entity_poly.pdbx_seq_one_letter_code
_entity_poly.pdbx_strand_id
1 'polypeptide(L)'
;MNILLINGSPKGRASNSLRLAEAFLEGYTSAVPEAKIEQIDLKGKRVEPCRGCFGCWCKTPGRCIIDDDMPELLEKRIRADLVVWSFPLYFFNVPGPLKNFIDRQLPMALPFMAENTDGTGSGSHPMRYDMEGQRHVLISTCGFYSAEKNYDSVCSMFDHFCGKGKYETIFCGQGELFHVKELSQRTDEYLSLCRRAGQEFAAGNISAEMKAELARLLLPKQVFETMADASWGVDRETGEKESGALSFTRQMAALYNKASYDGQDRVLEMHYTDLGETYQILLEREGSRVLPRPEKPFTTRIETPFTLWQQIAAGEIRGDAALMEQKYRVKGDFSLMIHWDRFFGSAEAKEEPVRAEKPGKKSPRLLFLLLSWMALWIGLSIASPAGVAAALAFILLLPVLTIRFERTVYDTLSSAITALLCGLALFTGKTGLALCLSYPAFGLLWLLSCCTREPLCAAYVKYGYGGDRALSNPIFMRTNYILAAGWGILYLLIGAAMPLLQRAGRMGLGQILIYGLTALMGLFTAWFQNWYPAHVARGTDR
;
A
#
# COMPACT_ATOMS: atom_id res chain seq x y z
N MET A 1 -31.13 -19.98 -2.80
CA MET A 1 -30.51 -19.63 -4.08
C MET A 1 -29.22 -20.43 -4.26
N ASN A 2 -29.05 -21.10 -5.41
CA ASN A 2 -27.90 -21.95 -5.70
C ASN A 2 -26.96 -21.22 -6.67
N ILE A 3 -25.72 -21.06 -6.26
CA ILE A 3 -24.66 -20.43 -7.05
C ILE A 3 -23.70 -21.51 -7.51
N LEU A 4 -23.42 -21.56 -8.81
CA LEU A 4 -22.40 -22.45 -9.35
C LEU A 4 -21.19 -21.62 -9.81
N LEU A 5 -20.04 -21.82 -9.14
CA LEU A 5 -18.76 -21.30 -9.56
C LEU A 5 -18.03 -22.35 -10.41
N ILE A 6 -17.79 -22.04 -11.67
CA ILE A 6 -17.05 -22.90 -12.59
C ILE A 6 -15.65 -22.34 -12.78
N ASN A 7 -14.65 -23.01 -12.25
CA ASN A 7 -13.25 -22.67 -12.44
C ASN A 7 -12.67 -23.42 -13.64
N GLY A 8 -12.55 -22.73 -14.76
CA GLY A 8 -11.98 -23.25 -16.01
C GLY A 8 -10.46 -23.11 -16.11
N SER A 9 -9.79 -22.64 -15.07
CA SER A 9 -8.34 -22.43 -15.10
C SER A 9 -7.55 -23.73 -14.99
N PRO A 10 -6.57 -23.99 -15.86
CA PRO A 10 -5.62 -25.10 -15.70
C PRO A 10 -4.75 -25.00 -14.44
N LYS A 11 -4.60 -23.81 -13.84
CA LYS A 11 -3.90 -23.61 -12.55
C LYS A 11 -4.73 -24.13 -11.36
N GLY A 12 -6.05 -24.41 -11.55
CA GLY A 12 -6.95 -24.84 -10.47
C GLY A 12 -7.07 -23.75 -9.39
N ARG A 13 -6.89 -24.11 -8.10
CA ARG A 13 -6.99 -23.17 -6.98
C ARG A 13 -5.94 -22.06 -6.96
N ALA A 14 -4.83 -22.21 -7.68
CA ALA A 14 -3.82 -21.15 -7.83
C ALA A 14 -4.15 -20.14 -8.95
N SER A 15 -5.40 -20.12 -9.41
CA SER A 15 -5.85 -19.22 -10.48
C SER A 15 -6.10 -17.81 -9.98
N ASN A 16 -5.56 -16.81 -10.66
CA ASN A 16 -5.84 -15.40 -10.36
C ASN A 16 -7.31 -15.06 -10.69
N SER A 17 -7.86 -15.57 -11.78
CA SER A 17 -9.28 -15.39 -12.11
C SER A 17 -10.19 -15.96 -11.01
N LEU A 18 -9.80 -17.09 -10.40
CA LEU A 18 -10.56 -17.66 -9.28
C LEU A 18 -10.53 -16.74 -8.06
N ARG A 19 -9.39 -16.13 -7.72
CA ARG A 19 -9.31 -15.14 -6.63
C ARG A 19 -10.27 -13.97 -6.81
N LEU A 20 -10.41 -13.48 -8.06
CA LEU A 20 -11.38 -12.43 -8.38
C LEU A 20 -12.82 -12.92 -8.19
N ALA A 21 -13.11 -14.16 -8.65
CA ALA A 21 -14.44 -14.74 -8.52
C ALA A 21 -14.82 -15.02 -7.06
N GLU A 22 -13.89 -15.51 -6.26
CA GLU A 22 -14.08 -15.69 -4.82
C GLU A 22 -14.35 -14.35 -4.12
N ALA A 23 -13.58 -13.30 -4.42
CA ALA A 23 -13.83 -11.96 -3.87
C ALA A 23 -15.21 -11.41 -4.28
N PHE A 24 -15.61 -11.61 -5.54
CA PHE A 24 -16.96 -11.23 -6.00
C PHE A 24 -18.03 -11.98 -5.21
N LEU A 25 -17.87 -13.28 -5.02
CA LEU A 25 -18.82 -14.13 -4.30
C LEU A 25 -18.87 -13.81 -2.81
N GLU A 26 -17.74 -13.46 -2.17
CA GLU A 26 -17.72 -12.94 -0.79
C GLU A 26 -18.62 -11.69 -0.68
N GLY A 27 -18.50 -10.76 -1.62
CA GLY A 27 -19.37 -9.57 -1.67
C GLY A 27 -20.83 -9.93 -1.88
N TYR A 28 -21.13 -10.81 -2.84
CA TYR A 28 -22.47 -11.27 -3.15
C TYR A 28 -23.15 -11.92 -1.94
N THR A 29 -22.48 -12.87 -1.30
CA THR A 29 -23.01 -13.61 -0.14
C THR A 29 -23.12 -12.76 1.11
N SER A 30 -22.34 -11.69 1.23
CA SER A 30 -22.55 -10.71 2.31
C SER A 30 -23.90 -10.00 2.22
N ALA A 31 -24.44 -9.83 1.00
CA ALA A 31 -25.77 -9.25 0.75
C ALA A 31 -26.89 -10.31 0.70
N VAL A 32 -26.56 -11.57 0.36
CA VAL A 32 -27.49 -12.71 0.24
C VAL A 32 -26.97 -13.90 1.05
N PRO A 33 -27.06 -13.86 2.39
CA PRO A 33 -26.42 -14.88 3.27
C PRO A 33 -26.95 -16.30 3.09
N GLU A 34 -28.17 -16.49 2.59
CA GLU A 34 -28.78 -17.79 2.32
C GLU A 34 -28.30 -18.44 1.02
N ALA A 35 -27.50 -17.75 0.21
CA ALA A 35 -26.97 -18.30 -1.04
C ALA A 35 -25.98 -19.43 -0.76
N LYS A 36 -26.15 -20.53 -1.51
CA LYS A 36 -25.28 -21.71 -1.42
C LYS A 36 -24.38 -21.77 -2.63
N ILE A 37 -23.05 -21.73 -2.37
CA ILE A 37 -22.03 -21.80 -3.43
C ILE A 37 -21.59 -23.25 -3.58
N GLU A 38 -21.67 -23.74 -4.81
CA GLU A 38 -21.02 -24.98 -5.24
C GLU A 38 -19.94 -24.64 -6.26
N GLN A 39 -18.71 -25.17 -6.07
CA GLN A 39 -17.57 -24.92 -6.95
C GLN A 39 -17.22 -26.18 -7.74
N ILE A 40 -16.97 -25.99 -9.03
CA ILE A 40 -16.41 -27.01 -9.94
C ILE A 40 -15.03 -26.53 -10.39
N ASP A 41 -13.99 -27.32 -10.07
CA ASP A 41 -12.63 -27.13 -10.61
C ASP A 41 -12.46 -28.10 -11.80
N LEU A 42 -12.55 -27.59 -13.02
CA LEU A 42 -12.45 -28.42 -14.24
C LEU A 42 -11.09 -29.10 -14.41
N LYS A 43 -10.04 -28.57 -13.80
CA LYS A 43 -8.71 -29.21 -13.77
C LYS A 43 -8.74 -30.64 -13.21
N GLY A 44 -9.61 -30.92 -12.25
CA GLY A 44 -9.73 -32.24 -11.61
C GLY A 44 -10.83 -33.12 -12.19
N LYS A 45 -11.49 -32.68 -13.27
CA LYS A 45 -12.62 -33.40 -13.89
C LYS A 45 -12.24 -33.98 -15.25
N ARG A 46 -12.75 -35.17 -15.50
CA ARG A 46 -12.65 -35.81 -16.84
C ARG A 46 -13.83 -35.37 -17.70
N VAL A 47 -13.58 -34.38 -18.56
CA VAL A 47 -14.56 -33.90 -19.54
C VAL A 47 -13.96 -34.05 -20.93
N GLU A 48 -14.28 -35.15 -21.61
CA GLU A 48 -13.82 -35.44 -22.96
C GLU A 48 -14.41 -34.46 -23.98
N PRO A 49 -13.71 -34.14 -25.07
CA PRO A 49 -14.24 -33.31 -26.13
C PRO A 49 -15.55 -33.86 -26.71
N CYS A 50 -16.45 -32.97 -27.11
CA CYS A 50 -17.66 -33.36 -27.82
C CYS A 50 -17.29 -33.97 -29.19
N ARG A 51 -17.86 -35.15 -29.51
CA ARG A 51 -17.61 -35.87 -30.78
C ARG A 51 -18.58 -35.49 -31.89
N GLY A 52 -19.52 -34.59 -31.66
CA GLY A 52 -20.53 -34.20 -32.65
C GLY A 52 -21.45 -35.33 -33.08
N CYS A 53 -21.62 -36.39 -32.28
CA CYS A 53 -22.34 -37.62 -32.65
C CYS A 53 -23.85 -37.51 -32.51
N PHE A 54 -24.37 -36.44 -31.92
CA PHE A 54 -25.78 -36.19 -31.63
C PHE A 54 -26.52 -37.31 -30.87
N GLY A 55 -25.79 -38.22 -30.23
CA GLY A 55 -26.36 -39.28 -29.40
C GLY A 55 -27.25 -38.76 -28.30
N CYS A 56 -26.91 -37.61 -27.74
CA CYS A 56 -27.70 -36.91 -26.72
C CYS A 56 -29.05 -36.36 -27.19
N TRP A 57 -29.31 -36.38 -28.48
CA TRP A 57 -30.59 -36.02 -29.07
C TRP A 57 -31.39 -37.22 -29.56
N CYS A 58 -30.71 -38.22 -30.20
CA CYS A 58 -31.39 -39.31 -30.87
C CYS A 58 -31.34 -40.64 -30.08
N LYS A 59 -30.26 -40.95 -29.31
CA LYS A 59 -30.09 -42.23 -28.63
C LYS A 59 -30.43 -42.17 -27.15
N THR A 60 -29.94 -41.13 -26.48
CA THR A 60 -30.11 -40.89 -25.06
C THR A 60 -30.56 -39.45 -24.82
N PRO A 61 -31.79 -39.05 -25.18
CA PRO A 61 -32.24 -37.68 -25.12
C PRO A 61 -32.00 -37.04 -23.76
N GLY A 62 -31.27 -35.91 -23.76
CA GLY A 62 -30.91 -35.18 -22.56
C GLY A 62 -29.67 -35.73 -21.83
N ARG A 63 -29.01 -36.79 -22.31
CA ARG A 63 -27.81 -37.37 -21.70
C ARG A 63 -26.73 -37.65 -22.73
N CYS A 64 -25.49 -37.27 -22.44
CA CYS A 64 -24.36 -37.61 -23.30
C CYS A 64 -24.02 -39.12 -23.24
N ILE A 65 -23.62 -39.69 -24.36
CA ILE A 65 -23.20 -41.12 -24.47
C ILE A 65 -21.75 -41.34 -24.00
N ILE A 66 -20.97 -40.29 -23.80
CA ILE A 66 -19.59 -40.37 -23.34
C ILE A 66 -19.63 -40.60 -21.82
N ASP A 67 -18.93 -41.61 -21.36
CA ASP A 67 -18.81 -41.97 -19.94
C ASP A 67 -17.67 -41.19 -19.30
N ASP A 68 -18.03 -40.05 -18.67
CA ASP A 68 -17.14 -39.15 -17.96
C ASP A 68 -17.93 -38.35 -16.89
N ASP A 69 -17.31 -37.30 -16.29
CA ASP A 69 -17.93 -36.52 -15.21
C ASP A 69 -19.05 -35.59 -15.70
N MET A 70 -19.25 -35.44 -17.03
CA MET A 70 -20.15 -34.43 -17.58
C MET A 70 -21.62 -34.55 -17.10
N PRO A 71 -22.22 -35.73 -16.91
CA PRO A 71 -23.60 -35.83 -16.43
C PRO A 71 -23.82 -35.17 -15.08
N GLU A 72 -22.93 -35.40 -14.11
CA GLU A 72 -22.96 -34.73 -12.78
C GLU A 72 -22.84 -33.21 -12.92
N LEU A 73 -21.91 -32.76 -13.77
CA LEU A 73 -21.65 -31.36 -13.99
C LEU A 73 -22.84 -30.64 -14.65
N LEU A 74 -23.54 -31.31 -15.56
CA LEU A 74 -24.75 -30.77 -16.19
C LEU A 74 -25.90 -30.62 -15.20
N GLU A 75 -26.10 -31.59 -14.29
CA GLU A 75 -27.11 -31.46 -13.24
C GLU A 75 -26.90 -30.23 -12.36
N LYS A 76 -25.64 -29.98 -11.95
CA LYS A 76 -25.28 -28.80 -11.17
C LYS A 76 -25.52 -27.52 -11.97
N ARG A 77 -25.15 -27.52 -13.26
CA ARG A 77 -25.34 -26.39 -14.18
C ARG A 77 -26.84 -26.03 -14.37
N ILE A 78 -27.70 -27.06 -14.48
CA ILE A 78 -29.16 -26.88 -14.66
C ILE A 78 -29.82 -26.33 -13.39
N ARG A 79 -29.38 -26.76 -12.19
CA ARG A 79 -29.98 -26.36 -10.90
C ARG A 79 -29.51 -25.01 -10.39
N ALA A 80 -28.52 -24.38 -11.03
CA ALA A 80 -27.97 -23.11 -10.58
C ALA A 80 -28.89 -21.93 -10.91
N ASP A 81 -29.10 -21.04 -9.96
CA ASP A 81 -29.78 -19.77 -10.18
C ASP A 81 -28.80 -18.69 -10.68
N LEU A 82 -27.54 -18.77 -10.26
CA LEU A 82 -26.44 -17.94 -10.71
C LEU A 82 -25.24 -18.81 -11.12
N VAL A 83 -24.65 -18.53 -12.29
CA VAL A 83 -23.44 -19.19 -12.75
C VAL A 83 -22.33 -18.17 -12.89
N VAL A 84 -21.26 -18.38 -12.15
CA VAL A 84 -20.03 -17.58 -12.20
C VAL A 84 -18.97 -18.35 -12.97
N TRP A 85 -18.57 -17.83 -14.12
CA TRP A 85 -17.58 -18.42 -15.01
C TRP A 85 -16.22 -17.79 -14.72
N SER A 86 -15.32 -18.52 -14.08
CA SER A 86 -13.98 -18.05 -13.73
C SER A 86 -12.95 -18.72 -14.63
N PHE A 87 -12.18 -17.95 -15.41
CA PHE A 87 -11.18 -18.49 -16.34
C PHE A 87 -10.11 -17.46 -16.73
N PRO A 88 -8.87 -17.86 -17.01
CA PRO A 88 -7.90 -16.99 -17.68
C PRO A 88 -8.21 -16.90 -19.18
N LEU A 89 -7.89 -15.78 -19.80
CA LEU A 89 -7.94 -15.64 -21.25
C LEU A 89 -6.78 -16.41 -21.90
N TYR A 90 -7.07 -17.44 -22.66
CA TYR A 90 -6.07 -18.22 -23.40
C TYR A 90 -6.32 -18.09 -24.90
N PHE A 91 -5.33 -17.53 -25.60
CA PHE A 91 -5.37 -17.30 -27.05
C PHE A 91 -6.69 -16.63 -27.50
N PHE A 92 -7.04 -15.53 -26.77
CA PHE A 92 -8.25 -14.72 -26.98
C PHE A 92 -9.58 -15.44 -26.75
N ASN A 93 -9.59 -16.60 -26.08
CA ASN A 93 -10.82 -17.34 -25.77
C ASN A 93 -10.71 -18.04 -24.41
N VAL A 94 -11.69 -18.88 -24.07
CA VAL A 94 -11.67 -19.71 -22.85
C VAL A 94 -10.66 -20.85 -22.97
N PRO A 95 -10.09 -21.34 -21.86
CA PRO A 95 -9.20 -22.52 -21.88
C PRO A 95 -9.89 -23.79 -22.41
N GLY A 96 -9.11 -24.70 -22.98
CA GLY A 96 -9.62 -25.95 -23.54
C GLY A 96 -10.56 -26.76 -22.64
N PRO A 97 -10.24 -27.00 -21.35
CA PRO A 97 -11.16 -27.71 -20.44
C PRO A 97 -12.52 -27.01 -20.28
N LEU A 98 -12.54 -25.68 -20.23
CA LEU A 98 -13.79 -24.93 -20.16
C LEU A 98 -14.54 -24.99 -21.49
N LYS A 99 -13.85 -24.96 -22.65
CA LYS A 99 -14.48 -25.14 -23.97
C LYS A 99 -15.09 -26.52 -24.11
N ASN A 100 -14.41 -27.56 -23.66
CA ASN A 100 -14.97 -28.92 -23.63
C ASN A 100 -16.27 -28.97 -22.82
N PHE A 101 -16.25 -28.35 -21.62
CA PHE A 101 -17.44 -28.27 -20.77
C PHE A 101 -18.59 -27.54 -21.46
N ILE A 102 -18.32 -26.42 -22.15
CA ILE A 102 -19.32 -25.65 -22.89
C ILE A 102 -19.90 -26.47 -24.04
N ASP A 103 -19.05 -27.08 -24.87
CA ASP A 103 -19.50 -27.90 -26.02
C ASP A 103 -20.31 -29.14 -25.62
N ARG A 104 -20.07 -29.64 -24.41
CA ARG A 104 -20.76 -30.81 -23.87
C ARG A 104 -22.09 -30.47 -23.20
N GLN A 105 -22.57 -29.21 -23.29
CA GLN A 105 -23.91 -28.80 -22.82
C GLN A 105 -25.02 -29.05 -23.85
N LEU A 106 -24.70 -29.58 -25.03
CA LEU A 106 -25.66 -29.93 -26.07
C LEU A 106 -26.86 -30.78 -25.57
N PRO A 107 -26.76 -31.70 -24.58
CA PRO A 107 -27.88 -32.43 -23.99
C PRO A 107 -28.95 -31.52 -23.39
N MET A 108 -28.59 -30.29 -23.01
CA MET A 108 -29.53 -29.30 -22.42
C MET A 108 -30.45 -28.68 -23.47
N ALA A 109 -30.14 -28.81 -24.78
CA ALA A 109 -30.93 -28.30 -25.87
C ALA A 109 -31.76 -29.41 -26.52
N LEU A 110 -32.85 -29.00 -27.19
CA LEU A 110 -33.68 -29.86 -28.02
C LEU A 110 -33.16 -29.85 -29.47
N PRO A 111 -33.39 -30.93 -30.27
CA PRO A 111 -32.88 -31.02 -31.64
C PRO A 111 -33.63 -30.13 -32.65
N PHE A 112 -34.69 -29.47 -32.23
CA PHE A 112 -35.52 -28.66 -33.08
C PHE A 112 -34.92 -27.27 -33.34
N MET A 113 -35.09 -26.77 -34.57
CA MET A 113 -34.69 -25.40 -34.90
C MET A 113 -35.70 -24.40 -34.35
N ALA A 114 -35.21 -23.29 -33.84
CA ALA A 114 -35.99 -22.13 -33.43
C ALA A 114 -35.43 -20.85 -34.03
N GLU A 115 -36.26 -19.84 -34.18
CA GLU A 115 -35.80 -18.49 -34.56
C GLU A 115 -34.95 -17.91 -33.46
N ASN A 116 -33.92 -17.20 -33.85
CA ASN A 116 -33.12 -16.39 -32.94
C ASN A 116 -33.58 -14.93 -33.06
N THR A 117 -34.20 -14.42 -32.02
CA THR A 117 -34.79 -13.08 -31.99
C THR A 117 -33.86 -12.02 -31.40
N ASP A 118 -32.71 -12.41 -30.83
CA ASP A 118 -31.75 -11.50 -30.22
C ASP A 118 -30.64 -10.98 -31.15
N GLY A 119 -30.65 -11.45 -32.41
CA GLY A 119 -29.73 -11.04 -33.47
C GLY A 119 -28.31 -11.63 -33.33
N THR A 120 -28.09 -12.62 -32.47
CA THR A 120 -26.78 -13.27 -32.30
C THR A 120 -26.47 -14.32 -33.35
N GLY A 121 -27.45 -14.75 -34.14
CA GLY A 121 -27.28 -15.75 -35.19
C GLY A 121 -28.54 -15.98 -36.00
N SER A 122 -28.48 -16.88 -37.02
CA SER A 122 -29.59 -17.19 -37.93
C SER A 122 -30.56 -18.25 -37.39
N GLY A 123 -30.31 -18.84 -36.24
CA GLY A 123 -31.15 -19.84 -35.61
C GLY A 123 -30.63 -20.28 -34.25
N SER A 124 -31.49 -20.92 -33.47
CA SER A 124 -31.17 -21.48 -32.16
C SER A 124 -31.83 -22.84 -31.96
N HIS A 125 -31.58 -23.45 -30.81
CA HIS A 125 -32.25 -24.66 -30.33
C HIS A 125 -32.98 -24.36 -29.04
N PRO A 126 -34.27 -24.69 -28.88
CA PRO A 126 -34.98 -24.49 -27.61
C PRO A 126 -34.30 -25.29 -26.50
N MET A 127 -34.28 -24.72 -25.29
CA MET A 127 -33.74 -25.41 -24.14
C MET A 127 -34.70 -26.54 -23.68
N ARG A 128 -34.15 -27.67 -23.26
CA ARG A 128 -34.89 -28.80 -22.70
C ARG A 128 -35.38 -28.49 -21.28
N TYR A 129 -34.68 -27.65 -20.56
CA TYR A 129 -34.96 -27.30 -19.18
C TYR A 129 -35.36 -25.81 -19.11
N ASP A 130 -36.23 -25.49 -18.19
CA ASP A 130 -36.51 -24.09 -17.88
C ASP A 130 -35.31 -23.49 -17.15
N MET A 131 -34.66 -22.54 -17.81
CA MET A 131 -33.51 -21.80 -17.33
C MET A 131 -33.79 -20.30 -17.40
N GLU A 132 -35.04 -19.91 -17.55
CA GLU A 132 -35.44 -18.51 -17.51
C GLU A 132 -35.11 -17.91 -16.12
N GLY A 133 -34.52 -16.74 -16.11
CA GLY A 133 -34.09 -16.10 -14.88
C GLY A 133 -32.71 -16.54 -14.35
N GLN A 134 -32.05 -17.54 -14.96
CA GLN A 134 -30.67 -17.87 -14.58
C GLN A 134 -29.73 -16.73 -14.97
N ARG A 135 -28.94 -16.26 -13.97
CA ARG A 135 -28.01 -15.15 -14.13
C ARG A 135 -26.59 -15.65 -14.40
N HIS A 136 -25.82 -14.86 -15.15
CA HIS A 136 -24.44 -15.21 -15.49
C HIS A 136 -23.48 -14.08 -15.22
N VAL A 137 -22.28 -14.42 -14.71
CA VAL A 137 -21.16 -13.49 -14.56
C VAL A 137 -19.90 -14.14 -15.09
N LEU A 138 -19.18 -13.42 -15.96
CA LEU A 138 -17.89 -13.85 -16.50
C LEU A 138 -16.77 -13.10 -15.78
N ILE A 139 -15.88 -13.82 -15.12
CA ILE A 139 -14.77 -13.24 -14.35
C ILE A 139 -13.47 -13.82 -14.91
N SER A 140 -12.65 -12.98 -15.53
CA SER A 140 -11.47 -13.43 -16.23
C SER A 140 -10.29 -12.48 -16.07
N THR A 141 -9.09 -13.05 -16.14
CA THR A 141 -7.83 -12.30 -16.17
C THR A 141 -7.06 -12.60 -17.45
N CYS A 142 -6.32 -11.62 -17.96
CA CYS A 142 -5.38 -11.81 -19.06
C CYS A 142 -4.00 -11.22 -18.76
N GLY A 143 -2.99 -11.68 -19.50
CA GLY A 143 -1.61 -11.22 -19.42
C GLY A 143 -1.32 -9.92 -20.19
N PHE A 144 -2.30 -9.31 -20.85
CA PHE A 144 -2.13 -8.03 -21.54
C PHE A 144 -2.26 -6.87 -20.57
N TYR A 145 -1.73 -5.69 -20.94
CA TYR A 145 -1.82 -4.51 -20.10
C TYR A 145 -3.27 -4.03 -19.85
N SER A 146 -4.19 -4.35 -20.77
CA SER A 146 -5.62 -4.01 -20.67
C SER A 146 -6.48 -5.19 -21.12
N ALA A 147 -7.68 -5.28 -20.59
CA ALA A 147 -8.70 -6.23 -21.06
C ALA A 147 -9.41 -5.73 -22.33
N GLU A 148 -9.31 -4.46 -22.65
CA GLU A 148 -10.04 -3.83 -23.76
C GLU A 148 -9.78 -4.54 -25.10
N LYS A 149 -10.86 -4.89 -25.83
CA LYS A 149 -10.86 -5.61 -27.12
C LYS A 149 -10.24 -7.02 -27.13
N ASN A 150 -9.68 -7.47 -26.01
CA ASN A 150 -9.09 -8.81 -25.94
C ASN A 150 -10.13 -9.92 -25.71
N TYR A 151 -11.34 -9.55 -25.28
CA TYR A 151 -12.42 -10.48 -24.94
C TYR A 151 -13.57 -10.51 -25.94
N ASP A 152 -13.46 -9.86 -27.10
CA ASP A 152 -14.54 -9.76 -28.08
C ASP A 152 -15.04 -11.14 -28.55
N SER A 153 -14.12 -12.10 -28.77
CA SER A 153 -14.48 -13.47 -29.16
C SER A 153 -15.17 -14.26 -28.03
N VAL A 154 -14.77 -14.00 -26.76
CA VAL A 154 -15.44 -14.57 -25.58
C VAL A 154 -16.84 -14.02 -25.47
N CYS A 155 -17.00 -12.70 -25.53
CA CYS A 155 -18.31 -12.06 -25.47
C CYS A 155 -19.23 -12.56 -26.59
N SER A 156 -18.75 -12.61 -27.83
CA SER A 156 -19.51 -13.13 -28.95
C SER A 156 -19.98 -14.58 -28.73
N MET A 157 -19.11 -15.44 -28.18
CA MET A 157 -19.49 -16.82 -27.85
C MET A 157 -20.57 -16.85 -26.75
N PHE A 158 -20.43 -16.06 -25.70
CA PHE A 158 -21.40 -16.01 -24.61
C PHE A 158 -22.70 -15.32 -25.00
N ASP A 159 -22.70 -14.38 -25.95
CA ASP A 159 -23.90 -13.79 -26.53
C ASP A 159 -24.78 -14.90 -27.18
N HIS A 160 -24.16 -15.83 -27.92
CA HIS A 160 -24.89 -16.99 -28.46
C HIS A 160 -25.37 -17.97 -27.40
N PHE A 161 -24.65 -18.11 -26.32
CA PHE A 161 -24.85 -19.13 -25.30
C PHE A 161 -25.81 -18.70 -24.20
N CYS A 162 -25.68 -17.42 -23.71
CA CYS A 162 -26.49 -16.87 -22.65
C CYS A 162 -27.57 -15.90 -23.14
N GLY A 163 -27.48 -15.43 -24.38
CA GLY A 163 -28.23 -14.33 -24.95
C GLY A 163 -27.48 -12.99 -24.82
N LYS A 164 -27.63 -12.15 -25.82
CA LYS A 164 -26.89 -10.88 -25.95
C LYS A 164 -27.17 -9.96 -24.77
N GLY A 165 -26.11 -9.59 -24.06
CA GLY A 165 -26.17 -8.69 -22.92
C GLY A 165 -26.88 -9.27 -21.69
N LYS A 166 -27.11 -10.59 -21.62
CA LYS A 166 -27.74 -11.27 -20.48
C LYS A 166 -26.71 -11.82 -19.47
N TYR A 167 -25.54 -11.22 -19.40
CA TYR A 167 -24.49 -11.57 -18.43
C TYR A 167 -23.70 -10.34 -18.05
N GLU A 168 -23.10 -10.36 -16.88
CA GLU A 168 -22.16 -9.35 -16.42
C GLU A 168 -20.71 -9.80 -16.61
N THR A 169 -19.80 -8.85 -16.72
CA THR A 169 -18.38 -9.14 -16.95
C THR A 169 -17.47 -8.41 -15.98
N ILE A 170 -16.44 -9.11 -15.48
CA ILE A 170 -15.30 -8.55 -14.76
C ILE A 170 -14.04 -9.07 -15.44
N PHE A 171 -13.48 -8.27 -16.35
CA PHE A 171 -12.29 -8.63 -17.10
C PHE A 171 -11.12 -7.78 -16.65
N CYS A 172 -10.10 -8.41 -16.06
CA CYS A 172 -8.92 -7.77 -15.52
C CYS A 172 -7.71 -8.02 -16.42
N GLY A 173 -7.13 -6.95 -16.95
CA GLY A 173 -5.79 -6.99 -17.54
C GLY A 173 -4.71 -7.17 -16.46
N GLN A 174 -3.45 -7.37 -16.88
CA GLN A 174 -2.31 -7.48 -15.98
C GLN A 174 -2.46 -8.60 -14.93
N GLY A 175 -3.16 -9.68 -15.30
CA GLY A 175 -3.58 -10.74 -14.37
C GLY A 175 -2.43 -11.45 -13.64
N GLU A 176 -1.21 -11.47 -14.20
CA GLU A 176 -0.07 -12.11 -13.54
C GLU A 176 0.44 -11.29 -12.33
N LEU A 177 0.09 -10.01 -12.20
CA LEU A 177 0.47 -9.19 -11.04
C LEU A 177 -0.11 -9.72 -9.73
N PHE A 178 -1.19 -10.49 -9.76
CA PHE A 178 -1.77 -11.12 -8.56
C PHE A 178 -0.86 -12.19 -7.93
N HIS A 179 0.21 -12.61 -8.60
CA HIS A 179 1.25 -13.47 -8.04
C HIS A 179 2.44 -12.67 -7.47
N VAL A 180 2.52 -11.37 -7.76
CA VAL A 180 3.62 -10.50 -7.32
C VAL A 180 3.31 -9.96 -5.94
N LYS A 181 3.94 -10.52 -4.91
CA LYS A 181 3.68 -10.17 -3.51
C LYS A 181 3.97 -8.70 -3.19
N GLU A 182 4.94 -8.11 -3.87
CA GLU A 182 5.33 -6.71 -3.75
C GLU A 182 4.20 -5.74 -4.16
N LEU A 183 3.25 -6.22 -4.94
CA LEU A 183 2.08 -5.47 -5.41
C LEU A 183 0.79 -5.85 -4.67
N SER A 184 0.90 -6.60 -3.56
CA SER A 184 -0.26 -7.11 -2.81
C SER A 184 -1.26 -6.01 -2.44
N GLN A 185 -0.80 -4.84 -2.02
CA GLN A 185 -1.69 -3.72 -1.71
C GLN A 185 -2.62 -3.36 -2.88
N ARG A 186 -2.07 -3.25 -4.11
CA ARG A 186 -2.85 -2.91 -5.31
C ARG A 186 -3.81 -4.01 -5.72
N THR A 187 -3.33 -5.26 -5.67
CA THR A 187 -4.18 -6.41 -6.01
C THR A 187 -5.29 -6.59 -4.98
N ASP A 188 -5.06 -6.28 -3.70
CA ASP A 188 -6.07 -6.33 -2.64
C ASP A 188 -7.10 -5.20 -2.79
N GLU A 189 -6.69 -4.00 -3.24
CA GLU A 189 -7.60 -2.92 -3.63
C GLU A 189 -8.53 -3.38 -4.77
N TYR A 190 -7.98 -4.02 -5.81
CA TYR A 190 -8.79 -4.57 -6.90
C TYR A 190 -9.75 -5.68 -6.43
N LEU A 191 -9.30 -6.59 -5.55
CA LEU A 191 -10.19 -7.59 -4.93
C LEU A 191 -11.30 -6.94 -4.12
N SER A 192 -11.04 -5.80 -3.48
CA SER A 192 -12.07 -5.03 -2.78
C SER A 192 -13.12 -4.44 -3.73
N LEU A 193 -12.71 -4.02 -4.96
CA LEU A 193 -13.66 -3.64 -6.01
C LEU A 193 -14.50 -4.83 -6.46
N CYS A 194 -13.89 -6.02 -6.61
CA CYS A 194 -14.65 -7.23 -6.94
C CYS A 194 -15.70 -7.56 -5.86
N ARG A 195 -15.38 -7.40 -4.56
CA ARG A 195 -16.38 -7.58 -3.48
C ARG A 195 -17.53 -6.59 -3.59
N ARG A 196 -17.24 -5.33 -3.82
CA ARG A 196 -18.27 -4.28 -4.04
C ARG A 196 -19.13 -4.59 -5.25
N ALA A 197 -18.52 -5.02 -6.36
CA ALA A 197 -19.26 -5.44 -7.55
C ALA A 197 -20.19 -6.62 -7.27
N GLY A 198 -19.78 -7.57 -6.41
CA GLY A 198 -20.64 -8.67 -5.94
C GLY A 198 -21.85 -8.18 -5.14
N GLN A 199 -21.67 -7.19 -4.27
CA GLN A 199 -22.77 -6.56 -3.50
C GLN A 199 -23.74 -5.83 -4.42
N GLU A 200 -23.25 -5.04 -5.39
CA GLU A 200 -24.10 -4.35 -6.36
C GLU A 200 -24.89 -5.35 -7.22
N PHE A 201 -24.23 -6.42 -7.69
CA PHE A 201 -24.86 -7.45 -8.49
C PHE A 201 -25.96 -8.21 -7.71
N ALA A 202 -25.80 -8.39 -6.40
CA ALA A 202 -26.84 -8.95 -5.53
C ALA A 202 -28.09 -8.06 -5.47
N ALA A 203 -27.93 -6.74 -5.55
CA ALA A 203 -29.02 -5.78 -5.60
C ALA A 203 -29.62 -5.61 -7.01
N GLY A 204 -29.00 -6.18 -8.04
CA GLY A 204 -29.46 -6.09 -9.42
C GLY A 204 -28.32 -6.25 -10.42
N ASN A 205 -27.71 -5.18 -10.85
CA ASN A 205 -26.63 -5.16 -11.85
C ASN A 205 -25.42 -4.40 -11.30
N ILE A 206 -24.23 -4.66 -11.90
CA ILE A 206 -23.02 -3.88 -11.62
C ILE A 206 -23.19 -2.49 -12.26
N SER A 207 -23.00 -1.43 -11.48
CA SER A 207 -23.13 -0.06 -11.95
C SER A 207 -22.09 0.32 -13.01
N ALA A 208 -22.38 1.32 -13.83
CA ALA A 208 -21.42 1.82 -14.83
C ALA A 208 -20.16 2.40 -14.16
N GLU A 209 -20.31 3.04 -13.01
CA GLU A 209 -19.21 3.58 -12.20
C GLU A 209 -18.31 2.45 -11.71
N MET A 210 -18.87 1.36 -11.19
CA MET A 210 -18.11 0.20 -10.75
C MET A 210 -17.37 -0.48 -11.91
N LYS A 211 -18.03 -0.62 -13.08
CA LYS A 211 -17.40 -1.14 -14.29
C LYS A 211 -16.21 -0.28 -14.73
N ALA A 212 -16.32 1.05 -14.63
CA ALA A 212 -15.23 1.97 -14.93
C ALA A 212 -14.07 1.85 -13.91
N GLU A 213 -14.35 1.66 -12.62
CA GLU A 213 -13.32 1.41 -11.61
C GLU A 213 -12.60 0.07 -11.87
N LEU A 214 -13.33 -1.00 -12.17
CA LEU A 214 -12.76 -2.32 -12.50
C LEU A 214 -11.94 -2.33 -13.82
N ALA A 215 -12.20 -1.38 -14.73
CA ALA A 215 -11.44 -1.24 -15.98
C ALA A 215 -10.11 -0.50 -15.80
N ARG A 216 -9.83 0.12 -14.63
CA ARG A 216 -8.57 0.82 -14.37
C ARG A 216 -7.39 -0.14 -14.37
N LEU A 217 -6.27 0.33 -14.91
CA LEU A 217 -5.03 -0.45 -14.93
C LEU A 217 -4.45 -0.57 -13.52
N LEU A 218 -3.96 -1.75 -13.17
CA LEU A 218 -3.23 -1.98 -11.90
C LEU A 218 -1.90 -1.22 -11.89
N LEU A 219 -1.19 -1.19 -13.01
CA LEU A 219 0.02 -0.41 -13.24
C LEU A 219 -0.10 0.37 -14.55
N PRO A 220 0.56 1.52 -14.70
CA PRO A 220 0.69 2.21 -15.97
C PRO A 220 1.24 1.26 -17.05
N LYS A 221 0.74 1.38 -18.28
CA LYS A 221 1.07 0.47 -19.40
C LYS A 221 2.58 0.22 -19.52
N GLN A 222 3.38 1.29 -19.61
CA GLN A 222 4.83 1.17 -19.83
C GLN A 222 5.53 0.45 -18.66
N VAL A 223 5.11 0.70 -17.43
CA VAL A 223 5.66 0.05 -16.22
C VAL A 223 5.35 -1.44 -16.27
N PHE A 224 4.09 -1.80 -16.56
CA PHE A 224 3.67 -3.19 -16.66
C PHE A 224 4.44 -3.94 -17.76
N GLU A 225 4.55 -3.36 -18.96
CA GLU A 225 5.25 -3.99 -20.09
C GLU A 225 6.74 -4.22 -19.77
N THR A 226 7.41 -3.23 -19.16
CA THR A 226 8.81 -3.37 -18.73
C THR A 226 8.99 -4.45 -17.67
N MET A 227 8.08 -4.52 -16.68
CA MET A 227 8.11 -5.59 -15.67
C MET A 227 7.83 -6.97 -16.27
N ALA A 228 6.86 -7.07 -17.16
CA ALA A 228 6.49 -8.31 -17.82
C ALA A 228 7.65 -8.83 -18.65
N ASP A 229 8.29 -7.99 -19.46
CA ASP A 229 9.47 -8.36 -20.25
C ASP A 229 10.60 -8.85 -19.34
N ALA A 230 10.91 -8.10 -18.27
CA ALA A 230 11.94 -8.50 -17.32
C ALA A 230 11.63 -9.82 -16.59
N SER A 231 10.35 -10.12 -16.33
CA SER A 231 9.94 -11.34 -15.60
C SER A 231 10.28 -12.65 -16.32
N TRP A 232 10.47 -12.61 -17.63
CA TRP A 232 10.86 -13.79 -18.40
C TRP A 232 12.30 -14.21 -18.14
N GLY A 233 13.17 -13.31 -17.64
CA GLY A 233 14.57 -13.59 -17.36
C GLY A 233 15.36 -13.97 -18.61
N VAL A 234 15.04 -13.32 -19.73
CA VAL A 234 15.68 -13.51 -21.03
C VAL A 234 16.10 -12.15 -21.57
N ASP A 235 17.35 -12.02 -21.95
CA ASP A 235 17.85 -10.82 -22.59
C ASP A 235 17.16 -10.62 -23.96
N ARG A 236 16.64 -9.43 -24.21
CA ARG A 236 15.84 -9.14 -25.39
C ARG A 236 16.64 -9.14 -26.69
N GLU A 237 17.92 -8.81 -26.63
CA GLU A 237 18.79 -8.70 -27.81
C GLU A 237 19.45 -10.03 -28.16
N THR A 238 19.93 -10.75 -27.13
CA THR A 238 20.68 -12.01 -27.33
C THR A 238 19.80 -13.25 -27.26
N GLY A 239 18.64 -13.19 -26.62
CA GLY A 239 17.79 -14.33 -26.34
C GLY A 239 18.36 -15.27 -25.25
N GLU A 240 19.46 -14.88 -24.59
CA GLU A 240 20.06 -15.67 -23.55
C GLU A 240 19.36 -15.50 -22.20
N LYS A 241 19.42 -16.54 -21.38
CA LYS A 241 18.82 -16.54 -20.05
C LYS A 241 19.64 -15.63 -19.10
N GLU A 242 18.99 -14.65 -18.51
CA GLU A 242 19.56 -13.77 -17.48
C GLU A 242 19.56 -14.44 -16.10
N SER A 243 20.38 -13.90 -15.17
CA SER A 243 20.31 -14.30 -13.77
C SER A 243 18.98 -13.85 -13.16
N GLY A 244 18.45 -14.64 -12.22
CA GLY A 244 17.23 -14.28 -11.50
C GLY A 244 17.36 -12.96 -10.74
N ALA A 245 18.56 -12.64 -10.26
CA ALA A 245 18.84 -11.40 -9.56
C ALA A 245 18.85 -10.17 -10.51
N LEU A 246 19.37 -10.32 -11.74
CA LEU A 246 19.29 -9.27 -12.76
C LEU A 246 17.84 -9.02 -13.18
N SER A 247 17.09 -10.09 -13.48
CA SER A 247 15.66 -10.01 -13.81
C SER A 247 14.86 -9.30 -12.71
N PHE A 248 15.07 -9.68 -11.45
CA PHE A 248 14.45 -9.03 -10.30
C PHE A 248 14.83 -7.55 -10.18
N THR A 249 16.12 -7.22 -10.38
CA THR A 249 16.60 -5.83 -10.33
C THR A 249 15.97 -4.98 -11.43
N ARG A 250 15.76 -5.54 -12.64
CA ARG A 250 15.04 -4.87 -13.75
C ARG A 250 13.58 -4.62 -13.40
N GLN A 251 12.89 -5.59 -12.79
CA GLN A 251 11.50 -5.43 -12.34
C GLN A 251 11.39 -4.34 -11.27
N MET A 252 12.31 -4.31 -10.31
CA MET A 252 12.36 -3.26 -9.28
C MET A 252 12.61 -1.88 -9.91
N ALA A 253 13.55 -1.79 -10.86
CA ALA A 253 13.84 -0.54 -11.57
C ALA A 253 12.62 0.00 -12.33
N ALA A 254 11.81 -0.88 -12.93
CA ALA A 254 10.60 -0.49 -13.66
C ALA A 254 9.56 0.22 -12.76
N LEU A 255 9.59 -0.03 -11.44
CA LEU A 255 8.72 0.63 -10.47
C LEU A 255 9.17 2.05 -10.09
N TYR A 256 10.28 2.54 -10.65
CA TYR A 256 10.76 3.89 -10.36
C TYR A 256 9.73 4.96 -10.75
N ASN A 257 9.39 5.80 -9.78
CA ASN A 257 8.47 6.90 -9.94
C ASN A 257 9.21 8.15 -10.43
N LYS A 258 9.08 8.48 -11.71
CA LYS A 258 9.69 9.69 -12.32
C LYS A 258 9.28 11.00 -11.62
N ALA A 259 8.07 11.06 -11.04
CA ALA A 259 7.61 12.25 -10.31
C ALA A 259 8.38 12.49 -9.00
N SER A 260 9.11 11.48 -8.51
CA SER A 260 9.99 11.62 -7.34
C SER A 260 11.33 12.29 -7.64
N TYR A 261 11.67 12.50 -8.92
CA TYR A 261 12.93 13.13 -9.32
C TYR A 261 13.04 14.56 -8.79
N ASP A 262 14.09 14.84 -8.05
CA ASP A 262 14.33 16.09 -7.33
C ASP A 262 15.47 16.94 -7.93
N GLY A 263 15.85 16.65 -9.18
CA GLY A 263 16.92 17.36 -9.89
C GLY A 263 18.29 16.69 -9.77
N GLN A 264 18.39 15.55 -9.08
CA GLN A 264 19.65 14.79 -8.95
C GLN A 264 19.51 13.40 -9.55
N ASP A 265 20.43 13.08 -10.47
CA ASP A 265 20.61 11.71 -10.94
C ASP A 265 21.23 10.87 -9.83
N ARG A 266 20.68 9.66 -9.62
CA ARG A 266 21.17 8.73 -8.61
C ARG A 266 21.58 7.42 -9.25
N VAL A 267 22.63 6.81 -8.67
CA VAL A 267 23.08 5.46 -9.02
C VAL A 267 22.88 4.57 -7.79
N LEU A 268 21.81 3.79 -7.83
CA LEU A 268 21.56 2.75 -6.82
C LEU A 268 22.27 1.47 -7.23
N GLU A 269 23.25 1.06 -6.44
CA GLU A 269 23.99 -0.18 -6.65
C GLU A 269 23.46 -1.27 -5.71
N MET A 270 23.04 -2.38 -6.29
CA MET A 270 22.58 -3.58 -5.59
C MET A 270 23.68 -4.63 -5.63
N HIS A 271 24.25 -4.97 -4.47
CA HIS A 271 25.22 -6.04 -4.33
C HIS A 271 24.58 -7.21 -3.58
N TYR A 272 24.30 -8.29 -4.30
CA TYR A 272 23.73 -9.52 -3.75
C TYR A 272 24.82 -10.43 -3.22
N THR A 273 25.01 -10.40 -1.89
CA THR A 273 26.16 -11.01 -1.21
C THR A 273 26.20 -12.53 -1.28
N ASP A 274 25.05 -13.19 -1.34
CA ASP A 274 24.90 -14.65 -1.46
C ASP A 274 25.17 -15.16 -2.88
N LEU A 275 25.04 -14.31 -3.90
CA LEU A 275 25.30 -14.64 -5.30
C LEU A 275 26.63 -14.07 -5.82
N GLY A 276 27.20 -13.08 -5.13
CA GLY A 276 28.37 -12.34 -5.59
C GLY A 276 28.10 -11.44 -6.80
N GLU A 277 26.82 -11.14 -7.07
CA GLU A 277 26.39 -10.35 -8.22
C GLU A 277 26.17 -8.89 -7.84
N THR A 278 26.51 -7.97 -8.75
CA THR A 278 26.33 -6.52 -8.53
C THR A 278 25.75 -5.87 -9.76
N TYR A 279 24.67 -5.10 -9.56
CA TYR A 279 23.93 -4.39 -10.60
C TYR A 279 23.74 -2.93 -10.21
N GLN A 280 23.61 -2.04 -11.19
CA GLN A 280 23.33 -0.64 -10.95
C GLN A 280 22.00 -0.24 -11.59
N ILE A 281 21.21 0.55 -10.84
CA ILE A 281 19.99 1.19 -11.32
C ILE A 281 20.28 2.67 -11.40
N LEU A 282 20.24 3.21 -12.60
CA LEU A 282 20.30 4.65 -12.83
C LEU A 282 18.90 5.22 -12.67
N LEU A 283 18.74 6.18 -11.75
CA LEU A 283 17.50 6.90 -11.50
C LEU A 283 17.66 8.31 -12.05
N GLU A 284 17.10 8.54 -13.22
CA GLU A 284 17.28 9.75 -14.03
C GLU A 284 15.91 10.44 -14.23
N ARG A 285 15.93 11.66 -14.73
CA ARG A 285 14.70 12.45 -14.99
C ARG A 285 13.75 11.72 -15.94
N GLU A 286 14.29 11.07 -16.96
CA GLU A 286 13.50 10.39 -18.00
C GLU A 286 12.99 9.00 -17.55
N GLY A 287 13.52 8.44 -16.48
CA GLY A 287 13.16 7.12 -15.97
C GLY A 287 14.31 6.39 -15.29
N SER A 288 14.20 5.08 -15.23
CA SER A 288 15.26 4.22 -14.70
C SER A 288 15.85 3.34 -15.79
N ARG A 289 17.11 2.94 -15.60
CA ARG A 289 17.82 2.01 -16.47
C ARG A 289 18.74 1.13 -15.64
N VAL A 290 18.78 -0.17 -15.94
CA VAL A 290 19.66 -1.11 -15.25
C VAL A 290 20.93 -1.35 -16.07
N LEU A 291 22.06 -1.23 -15.40
CA LEU A 291 23.35 -1.65 -15.92
C LEU A 291 23.68 -3.04 -15.34
N PRO A 292 23.98 -4.03 -16.19
CA PRO A 292 24.25 -5.39 -15.77
C PRO A 292 25.63 -5.56 -15.11
N ARG A 293 26.42 -4.48 -15.06
CA ARG A 293 27.71 -4.40 -14.39
C ARG A 293 27.89 -3.01 -13.78
N PRO A 294 28.70 -2.85 -12.72
CA PRO A 294 29.05 -1.55 -12.19
C PRO A 294 29.89 -0.75 -13.21
N GLU A 295 29.37 0.37 -13.69
CA GLU A 295 30.02 1.25 -14.67
C GLU A 295 30.19 2.67 -14.15
N LYS A 296 29.39 3.07 -13.13
CA LYS A 296 29.39 4.42 -12.57
C LYS A 296 29.66 4.39 -11.06
N PRO A 297 30.25 5.44 -10.48
CA PRO A 297 30.30 5.55 -9.02
C PRO A 297 28.88 5.58 -8.47
N PHE A 298 28.60 4.75 -7.45
CA PHE A 298 27.29 4.72 -6.83
C PHE A 298 27.04 5.95 -5.94
N THR A 299 25.81 6.41 -5.89
CA THR A 299 25.35 7.35 -4.87
C THR A 299 24.87 6.60 -3.62
N THR A 300 24.17 5.48 -3.83
CA THR A 300 23.70 4.59 -2.76
C THR A 300 24.02 3.14 -3.14
N ARG A 301 24.62 2.38 -2.23
CA ARG A 301 24.88 0.94 -2.40
C ARG A 301 24.19 0.16 -1.30
N ILE A 302 23.43 -0.87 -1.69
CA ILE A 302 22.80 -1.84 -0.80
C ILE A 302 23.53 -3.16 -0.91
N GLU A 303 24.07 -3.64 0.21
CA GLU A 303 24.72 -4.95 0.32
C GLU A 303 23.77 -5.88 1.09
N THR A 304 23.21 -6.88 0.41
CA THR A 304 22.16 -7.74 0.95
C THR A 304 22.23 -9.14 0.34
N PRO A 305 21.87 -10.21 1.06
CA PRO A 305 21.52 -11.46 0.42
C PRO A 305 20.32 -11.26 -0.52
N PHE A 306 20.35 -11.86 -1.71
CA PHE A 306 19.27 -11.77 -2.69
C PHE A 306 17.94 -12.28 -2.11
N THR A 307 17.99 -13.44 -1.44
CA THR A 307 16.84 -14.04 -0.78
C THR A 307 16.22 -13.14 0.28
N LEU A 308 17.03 -12.44 1.08
CA LEU A 308 16.54 -11.48 2.07
C LEU A 308 15.86 -10.29 1.38
N TRP A 309 16.46 -9.78 0.29
CA TRP A 309 15.88 -8.64 -0.41
C TRP A 309 14.55 -8.97 -1.07
N GLN A 310 14.39 -10.18 -1.61
CA GLN A 310 13.11 -10.68 -2.09
C GLN A 310 12.05 -10.74 -0.98
N GLN A 311 12.40 -11.24 0.21
CA GLN A 311 11.48 -11.29 1.35
C GLN A 311 11.07 -9.89 1.84
N ILE A 312 12.00 -8.91 1.80
CA ILE A 312 11.69 -7.51 2.12
C ILE A 312 10.74 -6.92 1.07
N ALA A 313 11.04 -7.12 -0.21
CA ALA A 313 10.21 -6.64 -1.30
C ALA A 313 8.80 -7.26 -1.27
N ALA A 314 8.71 -8.55 -0.93
CA ALA A 314 7.44 -9.27 -0.73
C ALA A 314 6.66 -8.86 0.54
N GLY A 315 7.23 -7.99 1.38
CA GLY A 315 6.62 -7.59 2.65
C GLY A 315 6.59 -8.68 3.73
N GLU A 316 7.31 -9.80 3.53
CA GLU A 316 7.43 -10.89 4.50
C GLU A 316 8.32 -10.47 5.69
N ILE A 317 9.32 -9.63 5.40
CA ILE A 317 10.24 -9.05 6.38
C ILE A 317 10.19 -7.53 6.25
N ARG A 318 10.10 -6.84 7.36
CA ARG A 318 10.18 -5.38 7.38
C ARG A 318 11.62 -4.94 7.10
N GLY A 319 11.84 -4.14 6.04
CA GLY A 319 13.16 -3.68 5.63
C GLY A 319 13.87 -2.83 6.69
N ASP A 320 13.13 -1.97 7.41
CA ASP A 320 13.67 -1.17 8.52
C ASP A 320 14.10 -2.04 9.71
N ALA A 321 13.35 -3.08 10.05
CA ALA A 321 13.72 -4.03 11.09
C ALA A 321 14.96 -4.85 10.69
N ALA A 322 15.01 -5.35 9.45
CA ALA A 322 16.16 -6.08 8.93
C ALA A 322 17.45 -5.22 8.91
N LEU A 323 17.31 -3.91 8.62
CA LEU A 323 18.42 -2.98 8.68
C LEU A 323 18.92 -2.77 10.12
N MET A 324 18.00 -2.62 11.09
CA MET A 324 18.34 -2.51 12.51
C MET A 324 19.04 -3.75 13.06
N GLU A 325 18.66 -4.93 12.56
CA GLU A 325 19.28 -6.22 12.88
C GLU A 325 20.58 -6.46 12.09
N GLN A 326 21.01 -5.49 11.26
CA GLN A 326 22.20 -5.55 10.43
C GLN A 326 22.21 -6.75 9.44
N LYS A 327 21.04 -7.22 9.03
CA LYS A 327 20.88 -8.28 8.04
C LYS A 327 21.29 -7.83 6.63
N TYR A 328 21.29 -6.53 6.37
CA TYR A 328 21.83 -5.90 5.17
C TYR A 328 22.47 -4.54 5.51
N ARG A 329 23.23 -3.98 4.60
CA ARG A 329 23.96 -2.72 4.80
C ARG A 329 23.68 -1.73 3.69
N VAL A 330 23.76 -0.44 4.02
CA VAL A 330 23.60 0.66 3.07
C VAL A 330 24.80 1.58 3.17
N LYS A 331 25.43 1.91 2.04
CA LYS A 331 26.56 2.82 1.92
C LYS A 331 26.18 4.02 1.03
N GLY A 332 26.78 5.18 1.28
CA GLY A 332 26.52 6.39 0.50
C GLY A 332 25.32 7.20 1.01
N ASP A 333 24.53 7.77 0.10
CA ASP A 333 23.36 8.59 0.43
C ASP A 333 22.21 7.72 0.95
N PHE A 334 21.84 7.95 2.21
CA PHE A 334 20.77 7.21 2.87
C PHE A 334 19.38 7.80 2.60
N SER A 335 19.27 8.97 1.99
CA SER A 335 17.99 9.65 1.72
C SER A 335 17.06 8.80 0.84
N LEU A 336 17.63 8.05 -0.12
CA LEU A 336 16.89 7.13 -0.96
C LEU A 336 16.18 6.05 -0.15
N MET A 337 16.83 5.52 0.90
CA MET A 337 16.23 4.48 1.77
C MET A 337 15.11 5.03 2.65
N ILE A 338 15.29 6.26 3.16
CA ILE A 338 14.26 6.92 3.97
C ILE A 338 12.98 7.17 3.17
N HIS A 339 13.14 7.47 1.88
CA HIS A 339 12.04 7.80 0.98
C HIS A 339 11.79 6.71 -0.07
N TRP A 340 12.09 5.44 0.26
CA TRP A 340 11.98 4.30 -0.67
C TRP A 340 10.63 4.25 -1.36
N ASP A 341 9.53 4.36 -0.60
CA ASP A 341 8.17 4.30 -1.14
C ASP A 341 7.85 5.46 -2.10
N ARG A 342 8.53 6.60 -1.95
CA ARG A 342 8.40 7.72 -2.89
C ARG A 342 9.10 7.43 -4.21
N PHE A 343 10.26 6.76 -4.18
CA PHE A 343 11.05 6.45 -5.38
C PHE A 343 10.55 5.20 -6.11
N PHE A 344 10.14 4.16 -5.39
CA PHE A 344 9.74 2.86 -5.95
C PHE A 344 8.30 2.48 -5.61
N GLY A 345 7.57 3.33 -4.94
CA GLY A 345 6.14 3.19 -4.75
C GLY A 345 5.39 3.55 -6.03
N SER A 346 4.20 3.01 -6.17
CA SER A 346 3.35 3.34 -7.30
C SER A 346 3.03 4.83 -7.35
N ALA A 347 3.14 5.45 -8.52
CA ALA A 347 2.79 6.84 -8.79
C ALA A 347 1.32 7.19 -8.44
N GLU A 348 0.50 6.19 -8.20
CA GLU A 348 -0.86 6.26 -7.71
C GLU A 348 -1.04 5.58 -6.33
N ALA A 349 0.01 5.43 -5.52
CA ALA A 349 -0.25 5.53 -4.11
C ALA A 349 -0.93 6.90 -3.98
N LYS A 350 -2.28 6.94 -4.08
CA LYS A 350 -3.03 7.97 -3.39
C LYS A 350 -2.26 8.06 -2.10
N GLU A 351 -1.67 9.22 -1.80
CA GLU A 351 -1.47 9.57 -0.42
C GLU A 351 -2.72 9.01 0.26
N GLU A 352 -2.61 7.82 0.90
CA GLU A 352 -3.60 7.52 1.92
C GLU A 352 -3.61 8.81 2.70
N PRO A 353 -4.75 9.47 2.83
CA PRO A 353 -4.77 10.78 3.41
C PRO A 353 -3.96 10.62 4.68
N VAL A 354 -2.76 11.21 4.70
CA VAL A 354 -2.08 11.58 5.93
C VAL A 354 -3.23 12.02 6.78
N ARG A 355 -3.66 11.19 7.74
CA ARG A 355 -4.87 11.21 8.56
C ARG A 355 -5.57 12.52 8.29
N ALA A 356 -6.58 12.51 7.43
CA ALA A 356 -7.02 13.64 6.63
C ALA A 356 -6.89 14.90 7.46
N GLU A 357 -6.03 15.83 7.07
CA GLU A 357 -5.94 17.11 7.78
C GLU A 357 -7.40 17.47 8.00
N LYS A 358 -7.83 17.51 9.24
CA LYS A 358 -9.24 17.79 9.55
C LYS A 358 -9.63 18.89 8.61
N PRO A 359 -10.65 18.76 7.76
CA PRO A 359 -10.81 19.59 6.59
C PRO A 359 -10.55 21.05 6.94
N GLY A 360 -9.45 21.63 6.44
CA GLY A 360 -9.01 22.99 6.67
C GLY A 360 -7.92 23.26 7.73
N LYS A 361 -7.32 22.25 8.39
CA LYS A 361 -6.20 22.50 9.33
C LYS A 361 -4.86 22.00 8.78
N LYS A 362 -3.80 22.81 8.97
CA LYS A 362 -2.41 22.50 8.61
C LYS A 362 -1.74 21.65 9.69
N SER A 363 -0.71 20.89 9.32
CA SER A 363 0.09 20.06 10.24
C SER A 363 0.64 20.86 11.43
N PRO A 364 0.80 20.25 12.63
CA PRO A 364 1.31 20.91 13.81
C PRO A 364 2.76 21.36 13.61
N ARG A 365 3.14 22.46 14.23
CA ARG A 365 4.50 23.00 14.17
C ARG A 365 5.07 23.11 15.57
N LEU A 366 6.25 22.53 15.80
CA LEU A 366 7.00 22.62 17.06
C LEU A 366 7.16 24.07 17.54
N LEU A 367 7.23 25.02 16.62
CA LEU A 367 7.29 26.44 16.91
C LEU A 367 6.17 26.90 17.87
N PHE A 368 4.95 26.40 17.74
CA PHE A 368 3.82 26.82 18.57
C PHE A 368 3.96 26.35 20.02
N LEU A 369 4.51 25.17 20.24
CA LEU A 369 4.90 24.71 21.56
C LEU A 369 5.96 25.65 22.16
N LEU A 370 7.01 25.96 21.39
CA LEU A 370 8.11 26.80 21.85
C LEU A 370 7.67 28.25 22.16
N LEU A 371 6.72 28.80 21.40
CA LEU A 371 6.20 30.14 21.60
C LEU A 371 5.59 30.33 23.01
N SER A 372 4.92 29.32 23.56
CA SER A 372 4.38 29.40 24.91
C SER A 372 5.48 29.51 26.00
N TRP A 373 6.58 28.76 25.83
CA TRP A 373 7.73 28.80 26.72
C TRP A 373 8.56 30.09 26.56
N MET A 374 8.74 30.55 25.31
CA MET A 374 9.41 31.83 25.04
C MET A 374 8.66 33.01 25.68
N ALA A 375 7.33 33.04 25.52
CA ALA A 375 6.52 34.09 26.16
C ALA A 375 6.67 34.08 27.68
N LEU A 376 6.61 32.90 28.31
CA LEU A 376 6.86 32.74 29.76
C LEU A 376 8.24 33.29 30.16
N TRP A 377 9.31 32.86 29.50
CA TRP A 377 10.68 33.25 29.86
C TRP A 377 10.93 34.75 29.66
N ILE A 378 10.40 35.33 28.58
CA ILE A 378 10.47 36.79 28.37
C ILE A 378 9.68 37.52 29.45
N GLY A 379 8.44 37.13 29.74
CA GLY A 379 7.61 37.77 30.75
C GLY A 379 8.23 37.70 32.15
N LEU A 380 8.80 36.55 32.53
CA LEU A 380 9.49 36.39 33.84
C LEU A 380 10.82 37.17 33.91
N SER A 381 11.53 37.32 32.77
CA SER A 381 12.79 38.07 32.73
C SER A 381 12.60 39.58 32.85
N ILE A 382 11.46 40.13 32.41
CA ILE A 382 11.08 41.54 32.62
C ILE A 382 10.85 41.83 34.10
N ALA A 383 10.60 40.79 34.91
CA ALA A 383 10.42 40.84 36.35
C ALA A 383 9.37 41.86 36.84
N SER A 384 8.37 42.17 36.01
CA SER A 384 7.25 43.06 36.37
C SER A 384 5.91 42.32 36.27
N PRO A 385 4.92 42.66 37.14
CA PRO A 385 3.59 42.04 37.03
C PRO A 385 2.94 42.25 35.66
N ALA A 386 3.16 43.40 35.04
CA ALA A 386 2.64 43.71 33.71
C ALA A 386 3.25 42.80 32.61
N GLY A 387 4.57 42.52 32.67
CA GLY A 387 5.26 41.64 31.75
C GLY A 387 4.75 40.20 31.86
N VAL A 388 4.58 39.70 33.10
CA VAL A 388 4.03 38.35 33.35
C VAL A 388 2.56 38.24 32.89
N ALA A 389 1.74 39.28 33.15
CA ALA A 389 0.35 39.31 32.70
C ALA A 389 0.23 39.34 31.17
N ALA A 390 1.10 40.08 30.48
CA ALA A 390 1.16 40.09 29.03
C ALA A 390 1.55 38.70 28.45
N ALA A 391 2.53 38.03 29.07
CA ALA A 391 2.92 36.67 28.71
C ALA A 391 1.76 35.68 28.89
N LEU A 392 1.05 35.75 30.02
CA LEU A 392 -0.11 34.93 30.30
C LEU A 392 -1.22 35.16 29.24
N ALA A 393 -1.54 36.43 28.95
CA ALA A 393 -2.53 36.76 27.92
C ALA A 393 -2.15 36.20 26.55
N PHE A 394 -0.89 36.31 26.13
CA PHE A 394 -0.39 35.74 24.89
C PHE A 394 -0.54 34.20 24.86
N ILE A 395 -0.14 33.50 25.94
CA ILE A 395 -0.24 32.04 26.07
C ILE A 395 -1.70 31.59 25.94
N LEU A 396 -2.64 32.30 26.57
CA LEU A 396 -4.07 32.00 26.51
C LEU A 396 -4.67 32.29 25.13
N LEU A 397 -4.14 33.26 24.38
CA LEU A 397 -4.57 33.59 23.02
C LEU A 397 -3.94 32.65 21.96
N LEU A 398 -2.82 32.00 22.26
CA LEU A 398 -2.09 31.15 21.31
C LEU A 398 -2.99 30.06 20.64
N PRO A 399 -3.91 29.39 21.33
CA PRO A 399 -4.86 28.45 20.72
C PRO A 399 -5.73 29.08 19.63
N VAL A 400 -6.13 30.33 19.81
CA VAL A 400 -6.96 31.07 18.85
C VAL A 400 -6.10 31.50 17.65
N LEU A 401 -4.89 32.02 17.91
CA LEU A 401 -3.96 32.44 16.86
C LEU A 401 -3.52 31.27 15.97
N THR A 402 -3.49 30.04 16.51
CA THR A 402 -3.06 28.82 15.81
C THR A 402 -4.22 27.94 15.37
N ILE A 403 -5.46 28.44 15.30
CA ILE A 403 -6.69 27.67 15.01
C ILE A 403 -6.64 26.92 13.65
N ARG A 404 -5.87 27.44 12.71
CA ARG A 404 -5.67 26.83 11.37
C ARG A 404 -4.73 25.64 11.37
N PHE A 405 -4.07 25.34 12.49
CA PHE A 405 -3.13 24.22 12.63
C PHE A 405 -3.71 23.16 13.56
N GLU A 406 -3.33 21.93 13.35
CA GLU A 406 -3.58 20.86 14.32
C GLU A 406 -2.72 21.11 15.56
N ARG A 407 -3.26 20.76 16.71
CA ARG A 407 -2.56 20.86 17.99
C ARG A 407 -2.30 19.46 18.52
N THR A 408 -1.07 19.26 18.97
CA THR A 408 -0.68 18.04 19.68
C THR A 408 -1.11 18.11 21.15
N VAL A 409 -1.07 16.98 21.83
CA VAL A 409 -1.26 16.94 23.29
C VAL A 409 -0.18 17.81 23.98
N TYR A 410 1.03 17.85 23.43
CA TYR A 410 2.15 18.61 23.96
C TYR A 410 1.96 20.13 23.86
N ASP A 411 1.30 20.63 22.82
CA ASP A 411 0.93 22.05 22.72
C ASP A 411 -0.02 22.46 23.84
N THR A 412 -0.99 21.59 24.15
CA THR A 412 -1.96 21.83 25.22
C THR A 412 -1.31 21.78 26.59
N LEU A 413 -0.47 20.77 26.86
CA LEU A 413 0.28 20.63 28.12
C LEU A 413 1.25 21.80 28.31
N SER A 414 1.99 22.22 27.27
CA SER A 414 2.88 23.36 27.31
C SER A 414 2.14 24.65 27.68
N SER A 415 1.00 24.92 27.01
CA SER A 415 0.19 26.11 27.32
C SER A 415 -0.35 26.08 28.74
N ALA A 416 -0.78 24.93 29.25
CA ALA A 416 -1.26 24.79 30.62
C ALA A 416 -0.14 25.01 31.67
N ILE A 417 1.01 24.36 31.49
CA ILE A 417 2.15 24.46 32.41
C ILE A 417 2.67 25.92 32.45
N THR A 418 2.84 26.54 31.29
CA THR A 418 3.35 27.92 31.22
C THR A 418 2.35 28.91 31.78
N ALA A 419 1.03 28.73 31.58
CA ALA A 419 0.00 29.55 32.19
C ALA A 419 -0.02 29.40 33.73
N LEU A 420 0.13 28.18 34.26
CA LEU A 420 0.24 27.94 35.72
C LEU A 420 1.47 28.60 36.31
N LEU A 421 2.62 28.60 35.65
CA LEU A 421 3.84 29.25 36.10
C LEU A 421 3.70 30.79 36.08
N CYS A 422 3.04 31.36 35.08
CA CYS A 422 2.67 32.79 35.08
C CYS A 422 1.73 33.11 36.24
N GLY A 423 0.70 32.29 36.47
CA GLY A 423 -0.22 32.45 37.60
C GLY A 423 0.50 32.41 38.96
N LEU A 424 1.41 31.44 39.14
CA LEU A 424 2.26 31.34 40.35
C LEU A 424 3.10 32.60 40.55
N ALA A 425 3.73 33.12 39.50
CA ALA A 425 4.53 34.35 39.58
C ALA A 425 3.69 35.58 39.94
N LEU A 426 2.50 35.73 39.36
CA LEU A 426 1.56 36.81 39.65
C LEU A 426 1.02 36.73 41.08
N PHE A 427 0.65 35.54 41.53
CA PHE A 427 0.08 35.32 42.86
C PHE A 427 1.11 35.50 43.99
N THR A 428 2.34 34.98 43.78
CA THR A 428 3.39 35.01 44.82
C THR A 428 4.30 36.25 44.76
N GLY A 429 4.30 36.99 43.67
CA GLY A 429 5.26 38.04 43.36
C GLY A 429 6.70 37.55 43.12
N LYS A 430 6.94 36.22 43.12
CA LYS A 430 8.29 35.62 43.05
C LYS A 430 8.59 35.13 41.61
N THR A 431 8.89 36.07 40.70
CA THR A 431 9.22 35.77 39.32
C THR A 431 10.46 34.86 39.19
N GLY A 432 11.49 35.04 40.04
CA GLY A 432 12.69 34.20 40.06
C GLY A 432 12.40 32.73 40.40
N LEU A 433 11.45 32.46 41.33
CA LEU A 433 11.03 31.09 41.64
C LEU A 433 10.36 30.43 40.44
N ALA A 434 9.42 31.13 39.79
CA ALA A 434 8.73 30.63 38.60
C ALA A 434 9.72 30.37 37.45
N LEU A 435 10.72 31.24 37.28
CA LEU A 435 11.79 31.05 36.29
C LEU A 435 12.62 29.78 36.58
N CYS A 436 13.05 29.59 37.85
CA CYS A 436 13.79 28.38 38.22
C CYS A 436 12.98 27.08 38.03
N LEU A 437 11.67 27.11 38.26
CA LEU A 437 10.77 25.95 38.07
C LEU A 437 10.47 25.69 36.59
N SER A 438 10.57 26.70 35.74
CA SER A 438 10.21 26.56 34.31
C SER A 438 11.15 25.62 33.56
N TYR A 439 12.46 25.67 33.83
CA TYR A 439 13.43 24.81 33.14
C TYR A 439 13.24 23.32 33.45
N PRO A 440 13.14 22.87 34.70
CA PRO A 440 12.87 21.47 34.99
C PRO A 440 11.48 21.04 34.50
N ALA A 441 10.47 21.92 34.54
CA ALA A 441 9.15 21.60 33.99
C ALA A 441 9.21 21.35 32.49
N PHE A 442 9.98 22.16 31.74
CA PHE A 442 10.21 21.95 30.33
C PHE A 442 10.98 20.64 30.07
N GLY A 443 12.06 20.39 30.84
CA GLY A 443 12.82 19.14 30.73
C GLY A 443 12.00 17.89 31.02
N LEU A 444 11.13 17.94 32.04
CA LEU A 444 10.23 16.85 32.39
C LEU A 444 9.20 16.58 31.28
N LEU A 445 8.66 17.63 30.65
CA LEU A 445 7.74 17.46 29.53
C LEU A 445 8.38 16.62 28.39
N TRP A 446 9.63 16.90 28.06
CA TRP A 446 10.39 16.16 27.07
C TRP A 446 10.67 14.71 27.50
N LEU A 447 11.14 14.49 28.73
CA LEU A 447 11.45 13.15 29.23
C LEU A 447 10.21 12.29 29.40
N LEU A 448 9.12 12.84 29.98
CA LEU A 448 7.87 12.11 30.13
C LEU A 448 7.24 11.75 28.78
N SER A 449 7.49 12.54 27.73
CA SER A 449 7.06 12.19 26.38
C SER A 449 7.70 10.88 25.90
N CYS A 450 8.89 10.52 26.37
CA CYS A 450 9.54 9.26 26.05
C CYS A 450 8.83 8.02 26.65
N CYS A 451 7.93 8.21 27.61
CA CYS A 451 7.10 7.13 28.14
C CYS A 451 5.84 6.88 27.31
N THR A 452 5.60 7.67 26.28
CA THR A 452 4.44 7.56 25.39
C THR A 452 4.82 6.82 24.10
N ARG A 453 3.80 6.35 23.35
CA ARG A 453 4.01 5.76 22.03
C ARG A 453 4.49 6.76 20.98
N GLU A 454 4.34 8.04 21.23
CA GLU A 454 4.68 9.12 20.32
C GLU A 454 5.47 10.19 21.10
N PRO A 455 6.82 10.10 21.21
CA PRO A 455 7.63 11.07 21.90
C PRO A 455 7.53 12.46 21.24
N LEU A 456 7.79 13.51 22.00
CA LEU A 456 7.56 14.89 21.59
C LEU A 456 8.21 15.23 20.23
N CYS A 457 9.45 14.81 19.99
CA CYS A 457 10.08 14.99 18.67
C CYS A 457 9.27 14.34 17.55
N ALA A 458 8.86 13.07 17.72
CA ALA A 458 8.13 12.33 16.71
C ALA A 458 6.78 12.98 16.38
N ALA A 459 6.09 13.54 17.37
CA ALA A 459 4.78 14.18 17.21
C ALA A 459 4.76 15.32 16.17
N TYR A 460 5.89 16.01 16.00
CA TYR A 460 6.01 17.11 15.04
C TYR A 460 6.74 16.73 13.75
N VAL A 461 7.69 15.81 13.83
CA VAL A 461 8.55 15.45 12.68
C VAL A 461 7.91 14.40 11.79
N LYS A 462 7.01 13.55 12.29
CA LYS A 462 6.37 12.47 11.54
C LYS A 462 5.72 12.91 10.23
N TYR A 463 5.17 14.12 10.17
CA TYR A 463 4.49 14.63 8.97
C TYR A 463 5.43 14.83 7.77
N GLY A 464 6.73 15.01 8.01
CA GLY A 464 7.76 15.01 6.97
C GLY A 464 8.20 13.61 6.51
N TYR A 465 7.75 12.56 7.20
CA TYR A 465 8.17 11.16 6.99
C TYR A 465 6.98 10.21 6.74
N GLY A 466 5.88 10.71 6.16
CA GLY A 466 4.71 9.89 5.83
C GLY A 466 3.68 9.74 6.95
N GLY A 467 3.62 10.68 7.92
CA GLY A 467 2.59 10.72 8.95
C GLY A 467 2.71 9.60 9.98
N ASP A 468 1.58 9.02 10.37
CA ASP A 468 1.54 7.97 11.40
C ASP A 468 2.30 6.70 11.03
N ARG A 469 2.57 6.45 9.73
CA ARG A 469 3.42 5.34 9.26
C ARG A 469 4.86 5.46 9.78
N ALA A 470 5.38 6.67 9.94
CA ALA A 470 6.71 6.88 10.50
C ALA A 470 6.85 6.31 11.93
N LEU A 471 5.76 6.29 12.72
CA LEU A 471 5.75 5.75 14.08
C LEU A 471 5.95 4.23 14.12
N SER A 472 5.74 3.53 13.02
CA SER A 472 6.02 2.11 12.92
C SER A 472 7.47 1.80 12.54
N ASN A 473 8.26 2.80 12.13
CA ASN A 473 9.67 2.65 11.77
C ASN A 473 10.57 2.71 13.02
N PRO A 474 11.29 1.60 13.37
CA PRO A 474 12.12 1.55 14.58
C PRO A 474 13.28 2.55 14.56
N ILE A 475 13.89 2.82 13.40
CA ILE A 475 14.99 3.79 13.28
C ILE A 475 14.47 5.19 13.55
N PHE A 476 13.35 5.56 12.92
CA PHE A 476 12.68 6.84 13.15
C PHE A 476 12.35 7.03 14.62
N MET A 477 11.71 6.04 15.24
CA MET A 477 11.30 6.11 16.64
C MET A 477 12.51 6.22 17.57
N ARG A 478 13.54 5.38 17.39
CA ARG A 478 14.74 5.37 18.23
C ARG A 478 15.50 6.70 18.14
N THR A 479 15.64 7.26 16.93
CA THR A 479 16.21 8.60 16.73
C THR A 479 15.46 9.67 17.54
N ASN A 480 14.13 9.67 17.45
CA ASN A 480 13.30 10.65 18.12
C ASN A 480 13.24 10.47 19.65
N TYR A 481 13.32 9.23 20.17
CA TYR A 481 13.47 8.98 21.61
C TYR A 481 14.79 9.51 22.14
N ILE A 482 15.92 9.26 21.46
CA ILE A 482 17.25 9.73 21.87
C ILE A 482 17.27 11.26 21.90
N LEU A 483 16.73 11.91 20.86
CA LEU A 483 16.68 13.37 20.79
C LEU A 483 15.76 13.96 21.88
N ALA A 484 14.59 13.39 22.09
CA ALA A 484 13.66 13.85 23.12
C ALA A 484 14.28 13.70 24.52
N ALA A 485 14.92 12.58 24.82
CA ALA A 485 15.65 12.36 26.06
C ALA A 485 16.81 13.36 26.23
N GLY A 486 17.59 13.61 25.18
CA GLY A 486 18.70 14.57 25.21
C GLY A 486 18.25 15.99 25.54
N TRP A 487 17.20 16.48 24.88
CA TRP A 487 16.58 17.76 25.19
C TRP A 487 16.06 17.83 26.63
N GLY A 488 15.39 16.77 27.09
CA GLY A 488 14.86 16.68 28.44
C GLY A 488 15.95 16.72 29.50
N ILE A 489 17.02 15.94 29.36
CA ILE A 489 18.17 15.91 30.26
C ILE A 489 18.86 17.29 30.30
N LEU A 490 19.07 17.93 29.15
CA LEU A 490 19.68 19.24 29.06
C LEU A 490 18.92 20.27 29.94
N TYR A 491 17.59 20.35 29.77
CA TYR A 491 16.80 21.33 30.53
C TYR A 491 16.64 20.98 32.01
N LEU A 492 16.73 19.72 32.40
CA LEU A 492 16.84 19.35 33.83
C LEU A 492 18.16 19.81 34.43
N LEU A 493 19.29 19.64 33.72
CA LEU A 493 20.59 20.11 34.16
C LEU A 493 20.63 21.64 34.27
N ILE A 494 20.06 22.35 33.30
CA ILE A 494 19.88 23.81 33.38
C ILE A 494 19.05 24.19 34.60
N GLY A 495 17.91 23.49 34.82
CA GLY A 495 17.05 23.74 35.98
C GLY A 495 17.72 23.51 37.32
N ALA A 496 18.61 22.53 37.44
CA ALA A 496 19.41 22.27 38.62
C ALA A 496 20.51 23.34 38.85
N ALA A 497 21.10 23.86 37.77
CA ALA A 497 22.15 24.86 37.83
C ALA A 497 21.62 26.28 38.18
N MET A 498 20.42 26.62 37.73
CA MET A 498 19.85 27.96 37.88
C MET A 498 19.76 28.47 39.34
N PRO A 499 19.26 27.71 40.32
CA PRO A 499 19.24 28.16 41.73
C PRO A 499 20.63 28.40 42.30
N LEU A 500 21.64 27.62 41.86
CA LEU A 500 23.03 27.79 42.29
C LEU A 500 23.64 29.08 41.72
N LEU A 501 23.40 29.38 40.46
CA LEU A 501 23.85 30.59 39.77
C LEU A 501 23.17 31.85 40.36
N GLN A 502 21.89 31.72 40.71
CA GLN A 502 21.14 32.79 41.36
C GLN A 502 21.72 33.12 42.74
N ARG A 503 22.01 32.10 43.57
CA ARG A 503 22.65 32.27 44.88
C ARG A 503 24.05 32.88 44.77
N ALA A 504 24.78 32.55 43.69
CA ALA A 504 26.12 33.08 43.44
C ALA A 504 26.12 34.51 42.84
N GLY A 505 24.96 35.10 42.55
CA GLY A 505 24.85 36.42 41.91
C GLY A 505 25.32 36.46 40.45
N ARG A 506 25.45 35.29 39.79
CA ARG A 506 26.00 35.15 38.44
C ARG A 506 24.93 34.84 37.37
N MET A 507 23.76 35.47 37.45
CA MET A 507 22.63 35.21 36.54
C MET A 507 22.96 35.53 35.10
N GLY A 508 23.77 36.56 34.81
CA GLY A 508 24.19 36.86 33.41
C GLY A 508 25.01 35.74 32.78
N LEU A 509 25.90 35.10 33.55
CA LEU A 509 26.62 33.90 33.07
C LEU A 509 25.67 32.74 32.82
N GLY A 510 24.66 32.58 33.69
CA GLY A 510 23.62 31.56 33.52
C GLY A 510 22.86 31.72 32.21
N GLN A 511 22.47 32.92 31.82
CA GLN A 511 21.78 33.17 30.55
C GLN A 511 22.65 32.85 29.35
N ILE A 512 23.93 33.24 29.35
CA ILE A 512 24.87 32.91 28.26
C ILE A 512 25.02 31.40 28.11
N LEU A 513 25.15 30.67 29.24
CA LEU A 513 25.25 29.19 29.22
C LEU A 513 23.97 28.53 28.67
N ILE A 514 22.79 29.02 29.06
CA ILE A 514 21.51 28.48 28.57
C ILE A 514 21.40 28.64 27.05
N TYR A 515 21.63 29.84 26.52
CA TYR A 515 21.55 30.10 25.09
C TYR A 515 22.60 29.29 24.31
N GLY A 516 23.84 29.23 24.82
CA GLY A 516 24.93 28.48 24.21
C GLY A 516 24.63 26.97 24.17
N LEU A 517 24.21 26.38 25.30
CA LEU A 517 23.88 24.93 25.36
C LEU A 517 22.66 24.59 24.55
N THR A 518 21.64 25.44 24.52
CA THR A 518 20.45 25.24 23.67
C THR A 518 20.81 25.27 22.16
N ALA A 519 21.66 26.24 21.76
CA ALA A 519 22.15 26.32 20.39
C ALA A 519 22.98 25.08 19.99
N LEU A 520 23.89 24.64 20.88
CA LEU A 520 24.69 23.43 20.67
C LEU A 520 23.82 22.18 20.55
N MET A 521 22.78 22.05 21.38
CA MET A 521 21.83 20.95 21.30
C MET A 521 21.01 21.00 19.99
N GLY A 522 20.69 22.19 19.49
CA GLY A 522 20.06 22.38 18.19
C GLY A 522 20.93 21.89 17.03
N LEU A 523 22.23 22.27 17.04
CA LEU A 523 23.22 21.79 16.09
C LEU A 523 23.41 20.27 16.17
N PHE A 524 23.49 19.73 17.40
CA PHE A 524 23.55 18.29 17.62
C PHE A 524 22.32 17.58 17.05
N THR A 525 21.12 18.12 17.26
CA THR A 525 19.88 17.56 16.72
C THR A 525 19.90 17.51 15.21
N ALA A 526 20.29 18.62 14.55
CA ALA A 526 20.40 18.70 13.09
C ALA A 526 21.43 17.72 12.51
N TRP A 527 22.54 17.52 13.21
CA TRP A 527 23.56 16.53 12.82
C TRP A 527 23.09 15.10 13.12
N PHE A 528 22.58 14.81 14.33
CA PHE A 528 22.25 13.46 14.81
C PHE A 528 21.10 12.82 14.01
N GLN A 529 20.10 13.59 13.61
CA GLN A 529 18.97 13.08 12.83
C GLN A 529 19.40 12.52 11.46
N ASN A 530 20.53 12.97 10.91
CA ASN A 530 21.11 12.47 9.67
C ASN A 530 22.18 11.40 9.93
N TRP A 531 23.02 11.62 10.93
CA TRP A 531 24.15 10.75 11.25
C TRP A 531 23.70 9.39 11.82
N TYR A 532 22.78 9.36 12.78
CA TYR A 532 22.40 8.14 13.50
C TYR A 532 21.74 7.10 12.59
N PRO A 533 20.74 7.43 11.75
CA PRO A 533 20.19 6.48 10.79
C PRO A 533 21.24 5.93 9.82
N ALA A 534 22.10 6.82 9.30
CA ALA A 534 23.20 6.42 8.40
C ALA A 534 24.26 5.54 9.10
N HIS A 535 24.54 5.81 10.37
CA HIS A 535 25.48 5.00 11.16
C HIS A 535 24.94 3.59 11.41
N VAL A 536 23.68 3.48 11.78
CA VAL A 536 23.00 2.17 11.94
C VAL A 536 22.99 1.40 10.61
N ALA A 537 22.72 2.10 9.49
CA ALA A 537 22.67 1.50 8.16
C ALA A 537 24.03 0.93 7.67
N ARG A 538 25.14 1.57 8.05
CA ARG A 538 26.49 1.10 7.67
C ARG A 538 26.92 -0.19 8.38
N GLY A 539 26.32 -0.49 9.52
CA GLY A 539 26.78 -1.57 10.39
C GLY A 539 28.13 -1.23 11.09
N THR A 540 28.41 -1.91 12.17
CA THR A 540 29.78 -1.85 12.77
C THR A 540 30.67 -2.79 11.97
N ASP A 541 31.75 -2.26 11.39
CA ASP A 541 32.85 -3.09 10.91
C ASP A 541 33.41 -3.87 12.12
N ARG A 542 33.06 -5.14 12.27
CA ARG A 542 33.68 -6.12 13.13
C ARG A 542 34.30 -7.20 12.28
#